data_137eaed73d81a162d15f1bcb308fd015
#
_entry.id   137eaed73d81a162d15f1bcb308fd015
#
_cell.length_a   1.000
_cell.length_b   1.000
_cell.length_c   1.000
_cell.angle_alpha   90.00
_cell.angle_beta   90.00
_cell.angle_gamma   90.00
#
_symmetry.space_group_name_H-M   'P 1'
#
loop_
_entity.id
_entity.type
_entity.pdbx_description
1 polymer ?
#
loop_
_entity_poly.entity_id
_entity_poly.type
_entity_poly.pdbx_seq_one_letter_code
_entity_poly.pdbx_strand_id
1 'polypeptide(L)'
;MRRITRLVVAIAIIPLVIAAAVVLDSLRIGEQEHSPCRACVQTSNDVPQVTVCELFNNRQKYKGKLVRVAANFEHDSGQLFLRDGACTMHTGFAKEKQSCAGAWRRLQVICGIDGWYDSAAPVSVLGSISKIPEGNYYSGEEGFTISCLEQVLIEPDSSQRRRFARARLFRGLL
;
A
#
# COMPACT_ATOMS: atom_id res chain seq x y z
N MET A 1 -7.84 -43.18 -28.33
CA MET A 1 -7.14 -41.98 -28.84
C MET A 1 -7.84 -40.64 -28.51
N ARG A 2 -9.13 -40.42 -28.72
CA ARG A 2 -9.82 -39.10 -28.48
C ARG A 2 -9.73 -38.58 -27.05
N ARG A 3 -9.63 -39.38 -25.98
CA ARG A 3 -9.53 -38.94 -24.60
C ARG A 3 -8.14 -38.38 -24.25
N ILE A 4 -7.08 -38.96 -24.77
CA ILE A 4 -5.71 -38.50 -24.51
C ILE A 4 -5.45 -37.15 -25.16
N THR A 5 -5.96 -36.95 -26.39
CA THR A 5 -5.82 -35.65 -27.09
C THR A 5 -6.52 -34.51 -26.34
N ARG A 6 -7.68 -34.79 -25.74
CA ARG A 6 -8.40 -33.77 -24.92
C ARG A 6 -7.64 -33.40 -23.62
N LEU A 7 -7.00 -34.40 -23.00
CA LEU A 7 -6.22 -34.16 -21.78
C LEU A 7 -4.94 -33.34 -22.07
N VAL A 8 -4.24 -33.63 -23.14
CA VAL A 8 -3.03 -32.90 -23.57
C VAL A 8 -3.37 -31.45 -23.94
N VAL A 9 -4.47 -31.23 -24.66
CA VAL A 9 -4.94 -29.87 -25.01
C VAL A 9 -5.31 -29.10 -23.77
N ALA A 10 -5.99 -29.69 -22.79
CA ALA A 10 -6.34 -29.02 -21.54
C ALA A 10 -5.10 -28.62 -20.74
N ILE A 11 -4.09 -29.47 -20.62
CA ILE A 11 -2.84 -29.20 -19.92
C ILE A 11 -2.06 -28.06 -20.57
N ALA A 12 -2.10 -27.93 -21.91
CA ALA A 12 -1.43 -26.83 -22.62
C ALA A 12 -2.18 -25.50 -22.52
N ILE A 13 -3.51 -25.50 -22.43
CA ILE A 13 -4.33 -24.27 -22.37
C ILE A 13 -4.26 -23.61 -21.00
N ILE A 14 -4.25 -24.37 -19.91
CA ILE A 14 -4.24 -23.84 -18.54
C ILE A 14 -3.09 -22.85 -18.30
N PRO A 15 -1.80 -23.16 -18.58
CA PRO A 15 -0.71 -22.23 -18.36
C PRO A 15 -0.82 -20.97 -19.24
N LEU A 16 -1.38 -21.10 -20.43
CA LEU A 16 -1.56 -19.97 -21.35
C LEU A 16 -2.64 -18.99 -20.85
N VAL A 17 -3.74 -19.53 -20.30
CA VAL A 17 -4.81 -18.72 -19.68
C VAL A 17 -4.28 -18.02 -18.42
N ILE A 18 -3.50 -18.72 -17.60
CA ILE A 18 -2.87 -18.13 -16.41
C ILE A 18 -1.91 -16.99 -16.81
N ALA A 19 -1.05 -17.23 -17.80
CA ALA A 19 -0.14 -16.20 -18.28
C ALA A 19 -0.88 -14.97 -18.83
N ALA A 20 -1.93 -15.16 -19.61
CA ALA A 20 -2.76 -14.08 -20.12
C ALA A 20 -3.44 -13.29 -19.00
N ALA A 21 -3.98 -14.00 -17.99
CA ALA A 21 -4.61 -13.35 -16.82
C ALA A 21 -3.61 -12.52 -16.03
N VAL A 22 -2.38 -12.98 -15.83
CA VAL A 22 -1.31 -12.23 -15.16
C VAL A 22 -0.96 -10.96 -15.93
N VAL A 23 -0.83 -11.06 -17.25
CA VAL A 23 -0.53 -9.90 -18.11
C VAL A 23 -1.67 -8.86 -18.06
N LEU A 24 -2.91 -9.31 -18.19
CA LEU A 24 -4.08 -8.43 -18.15
C LEU A 24 -4.24 -7.75 -16.79
N ASP A 25 -4.02 -8.47 -15.68
CA ASP A 25 -4.10 -7.86 -14.35
C ASP A 25 -2.94 -6.87 -14.13
N SER A 26 -1.76 -7.14 -14.68
CA SER A 26 -0.61 -6.23 -14.65
C SER A 26 -0.89 -4.92 -15.41
N LEU A 27 -1.56 -4.99 -16.56
CA LEU A 27 -1.97 -3.81 -17.35
C LEU A 27 -3.04 -3.01 -16.62
N ARG A 28 -4.06 -3.66 -16.04
CA ARG A 28 -5.10 -3.00 -15.23
C ARG A 28 -4.53 -2.29 -13.99
N ILE A 29 -3.49 -2.84 -13.36
CA ILE A 29 -2.80 -2.18 -12.26
C ILE A 29 -2.22 -0.84 -12.74
N GLY A 30 -1.56 -0.81 -13.90
CA GLY A 30 -1.00 0.40 -14.48
C GLY A 30 -2.03 1.50 -14.73
N GLU A 31 -3.20 1.16 -15.25
CA GLU A 31 -4.28 2.12 -15.49
C GLU A 31 -4.85 2.71 -14.19
N GLN A 32 -5.03 1.90 -13.14
CA GLN A 32 -5.55 2.36 -11.85
C GLN A 32 -4.58 3.26 -11.08
N GLU A 33 -3.27 3.10 -11.30
CA GLU A 33 -2.25 3.91 -10.64
C GLU A 33 -2.26 5.39 -11.05
N HIS A 34 -2.80 5.71 -12.22
CA HIS A 34 -2.83 7.07 -12.77
C HIS A 34 -4.14 7.82 -12.48
N SER A 35 -5.08 7.21 -11.75
CA SER A 35 -6.35 7.87 -11.40
C SER A 35 -6.15 9.03 -10.44
N PRO A 36 -6.62 10.25 -10.77
CA PRO A 36 -6.44 11.41 -9.91
C PRO A 36 -7.21 11.26 -8.59
N CYS A 37 -6.57 11.67 -7.51
CA CYS A 37 -7.12 11.60 -6.17
C CYS A 37 -8.04 12.78 -5.86
N ARG A 38 -9.32 12.63 -6.05
CA ARG A 38 -10.30 13.66 -5.65
C ARG A 38 -10.62 13.67 -4.16
N ALA A 39 -10.57 12.53 -3.49
CA ALA A 39 -11.01 12.40 -2.09
C ALA A 39 -10.09 13.08 -1.07
N CYS A 40 -8.77 13.07 -1.29
CA CYS A 40 -7.82 13.71 -0.38
C CYS A 40 -7.58 15.20 -0.67
N VAL A 41 -7.95 15.68 -1.88
CA VAL A 41 -7.64 17.04 -2.36
C VAL A 41 -8.45 18.12 -1.63
N GLN A 42 -9.68 17.82 -1.20
CA GLN A 42 -10.55 18.82 -0.58
C GLN A 42 -10.10 19.28 0.83
N THR A 43 -9.23 18.49 1.47
CA THR A 43 -8.72 18.80 2.84
C THR A 43 -7.27 19.29 2.85
N SER A 44 -6.62 19.46 1.68
CA SER A 44 -5.16 19.43 1.65
C SER A 44 -4.43 20.77 1.62
N ASN A 45 -5.05 21.89 1.24
CA ASN A 45 -4.31 23.12 1.01
C ASN A 45 -3.82 23.83 2.29
N ASP A 46 -4.49 23.60 3.43
CA ASP A 46 -4.17 24.27 4.71
C ASP A 46 -3.54 23.32 5.75
N VAL A 47 -3.24 22.05 5.37
CA VAL A 47 -2.68 21.07 6.31
C VAL A 47 -1.18 21.27 6.43
N PRO A 48 -0.64 21.50 7.66
CA PRO A 48 0.79 21.69 7.84
C PRO A 48 1.58 20.44 7.44
N GLN A 49 2.65 20.65 6.69
CA GLN A 49 3.62 19.61 6.35
C GLN A 49 4.67 19.54 7.45
N VAL A 50 4.92 18.33 7.95
CA VAL A 50 5.86 18.06 9.03
C VAL A 50 6.69 16.81 8.72
N THR A 51 7.86 16.69 9.32
CA THR A 51 8.71 15.50 9.22
C THR A 51 8.34 14.47 10.30
N VAL A 52 8.75 13.20 10.12
CA VAL A 52 8.57 12.17 11.17
C VAL A 52 9.34 12.55 12.43
N CYS A 53 10.55 13.13 12.29
CA CYS A 53 11.33 13.60 13.41
C CYS A 53 10.66 14.74 14.18
N GLU A 54 10.02 15.68 13.47
CA GLU A 54 9.25 16.74 14.11
C GLU A 54 8.05 16.21 14.87
N LEU A 55 7.31 15.25 14.30
CA LEU A 55 6.22 14.56 14.98
C LEU A 55 6.70 13.82 16.21
N PHE A 56 7.79 13.09 16.09
CA PHE A 56 8.38 12.30 17.17
C PHE A 56 8.78 13.18 18.36
N ASN A 57 9.45 14.28 18.09
CA ASN A 57 9.96 15.19 19.11
C ASN A 57 8.86 16.10 19.72
N ASN A 58 7.77 16.33 18.99
CA ASN A 58 6.71 17.26 19.38
C ASN A 58 5.32 16.59 19.41
N ARG A 59 5.22 15.35 19.86
CA ARG A 59 3.99 14.53 19.82
C ARG A 59 2.77 15.28 20.39
N GLN A 60 2.93 15.94 21.52
CA GLN A 60 1.83 16.64 22.19
C GLN A 60 1.30 17.83 21.36
N LYS A 61 2.19 18.53 20.65
CA LYS A 61 1.80 19.64 19.76
C LYS A 61 0.90 19.18 18.62
N TYR A 62 1.14 17.96 18.09
CA TYR A 62 0.46 17.41 16.91
C TYR A 62 -0.61 16.37 17.23
N LYS A 63 -0.78 16.01 18.51
CA LYS A 63 -1.77 15.01 18.93
C LYS A 63 -3.19 15.42 18.48
N GLY A 64 -3.83 14.53 17.75
CA GLY A 64 -5.17 14.73 17.21
C GLY A 64 -5.28 15.76 16.07
N LYS A 65 -4.19 16.44 15.70
CA LYS A 65 -4.20 17.38 14.57
C LYS A 65 -3.88 16.65 13.28
N LEU A 66 -4.61 16.98 12.22
CA LEU A 66 -4.31 16.49 10.87
C LEU A 66 -3.03 17.17 10.37
N VAL A 67 -2.08 16.37 9.93
CA VAL A 67 -0.81 16.82 9.35
C VAL A 67 -0.47 16.02 8.11
N ARG A 68 0.34 16.60 7.21
CA ARG A 68 0.93 15.92 6.07
C ARG A 68 2.34 15.50 6.41
N VAL A 69 2.67 14.25 6.08
CA VAL A 69 3.99 13.67 6.29
C VAL A 69 4.50 13.09 4.98
N ALA A 70 5.70 13.52 4.55
CA ALA A 70 6.46 12.86 3.52
C ALA A 70 7.54 12.00 4.19
N ALA A 71 7.50 10.68 3.98
CA ALA A 71 8.38 9.73 4.65
C ALA A 71 8.51 8.43 3.85
N ASN A 72 9.43 7.57 4.25
CA ASN A 72 9.41 6.17 3.84
C ASN A 72 8.38 5.40 4.65
N PHE A 73 7.39 4.83 3.96
CA PHE A 73 6.51 3.83 4.53
C PHE A 73 7.22 2.49 4.46
N GLU A 74 7.41 1.85 5.59
CA GLU A 74 8.08 0.56 5.70
C GLU A 74 7.10 -0.49 6.22
N HIS A 75 7.16 -1.67 5.61
CA HIS A 75 6.48 -2.88 6.07
C HIS A 75 7.54 -3.92 6.40
N ASP A 76 7.62 -4.30 7.65
CA ASP A 76 8.55 -5.30 8.17
C ASP A 76 7.79 -6.27 9.07
N SER A 77 7.80 -7.56 8.71
CA SER A 77 7.21 -8.65 9.50
C SER A 77 5.78 -8.38 10.02
N GLY A 78 4.95 -7.72 9.19
CA GLY A 78 3.57 -7.32 9.54
C GLY A 78 3.47 -5.98 10.25
N GLN A 79 4.58 -5.37 10.62
CA GLN A 79 4.64 -4.07 11.27
C GLN A 79 4.72 -2.95 10.24
N LEU A 80 4.07 -1.83 10.53
CA LEU A 80 4.01 -0.68 9.65
C LEU A 80 4.68 0.52 10.31
N PHE A 81 5.57 1.18 9.58
CA PHE A 81 6.32 2.33 10.06
C PHE A 81 6.32 3.47 9.06
N LEU A 82 6.41 4.69 9.58
CA LEU A 82 6.90 5.84 8.83
C LEU A 82 8.31 6.17 9.32
N ARG A 83 9.25 6.26 8.39
CA ARG A 83 10.65 6.60 8.70
C ARG A 83 11.13 7.81 7.90
N ASP A 84 11.84 8.70 8.59
CA ASP A 84 12.54 9.83 7.99
C ASP A 84 13.88 9.99 8.71
N GLY A 85 14.97 9.68 8.00
CA GLY A 85 16.30 9.65 8.57
C GLY A 85 16.41 8.71 9.78
N ALA A 86 16.75 9.25 10.94
CA ALA A 86 16.92 8.50 12.19
C ALA A 86 15.62 8.30 12.96
N CYS A 87 14.53 8.95 12.56
CA CYS A 87 13.25 8.91 13.27
C CYS A 87 12.33 7.85 12.66
N THR A 88 11.74 7.03 13.53
CA THR A 88 10.78 6.00 13.16
C THR A 88 9.54 6.14 14.03
N MET A 89 8.37 6.02 13.43
CA MET A 89 7.10 6.06 14.12
C MET A 89 6.22 4.89 13.68
N HIS A 90 5.67 4.16 14.65
CA HIS A 90 4.65 3.14 14.37
C HIS A 90 3.47 3.79 13.68
N THR A 91 2.91 3.11 12.69
CA THR A 91 1.79 3.63 11.94
C THR A 91 0.73 2.55 11.72
N GLY A 92 -0.47 3.01 11.43
CA GLY A 92 -1.59 2.17 11.04
C GLY A 92 -2.56 2.98 10.20
N PHE A 93 -3.53 2.29 9.62
CA PHE A 93 -4.55 2.91 8.79
C PHE A 93 -5.83 3.13 9.58
N ALA A 94 -6.48 4.27 9.40
CA ALA A 94 -7.82 4.51 9.92
C ALA A 94 -8.81 3.49 9.35
N LYS A 95 -9.88 3.16 10.10
CA LYS A 95 -10.94 2.25 9.64
C LYS A 95 -11.59 2.75 8.35
N GLU A 96 -11.85 4.05 8.28
CA GLU A 96 -12.40 4.74 7.11
C GLU A 96 -11.28 5.42 6.33
N LYS A 97 -10.25 4.64 5.98
CA LYS A 97 -9.15 5.17 5.20
C LYS A 97 -9.62 5.65 3.84
N GLN A 98 -9.40 6.92 3.59
CA GLN A 98 -9.44 7.45 2.24
C GLN A 98 -8.09 7.19 1.59
N SER A 99 -8.10 6.63 0.42
CA SER A 99 -6.89 6.50 -0.38
C SER A 99 -7.24 6.84 -1.81
N CYS A 100 -6.30 7.48 -2.48
CA CYS A 100 -6.31 7.45 -3.92
C CYS A 100 -6.23 5.99 -4.33
N ALA A 101 -7.20 5.50 -5.07
CA ALA A 101 -7.23 4.08 -5.49
C ALA A 101 -5.88 3.68 -6.12
N GLY A 102 -5.29 4.57 -6.94
CA GLY A 102 -3.98 4.38 -7.51
C GLY A 102 -2.84 4.35 -6.50
N ALA A 103 -2.80 5.29 -5.55
CA ALA A 103 -1.73 5.34 -4.54
C ALA A 103 -1.74 4.11 -3.63
N TRP A 104 -2.92 3.70 -3.16
CA TRP A 104 -3.07 2.47 -2.36
C TRP A 104 -2.59 1.24 -3.12
N ARG A 105 -3.05 1.10 -4.38
CA ARG A 105 -2.67 -0.01 -5.23
C ARG A 105 -1.16 -0.07 -5.47
N ARG A 106 -0.55 1.09 -5.74
CA ARG A 106 0.90 1.22 -5.92
C ARG A 106 1.64 0.81 -4.66
N LEU A 107 1.20 1.28 -3.48
CA LEU A 107 1.78 0.89 -2.20
C LEU A 107 1.68 -0.62 -1.97
N GLN A 108 0.53 -1.24 -2.25
CA GLN A 108 0.36 -2.68 -2.16
C GLN A 108 1.33 -3.46 -3.07
N VAL A 109 1.53 -2.96 -4.31
CA VAL A 109 2.45 -3.59 -5.28
C VAL A 109 3.90 -3.52 -4.81
N ILE A 110 4.33 -2.38 -4.27
CA ILE A 110 5.71 -2.16 -3.82
C ILE A 110 5.96 -2.86 -2.49
N CYS A 111 5.12 -2.61 -1.50
CA CYS A 111 5.32 -3.07 -0.12
C CYS A 111 4.74 -4.46 0.15
N GLY A 112 4.02 -5.06 -0.82
CA GLY A 112 3.44 -6.38 -0.63
C GLY A 112 2.55 -6.46 0.62
N ILE A 113 1.78 -5.42 0.94
CA ILE A 113 0.98 -5.30 2.19
C ILE A 113 0.03 -6.50 2.40
N ASP A 114 -0.33 -7.16 1.30
CA ASP A 114 -1.05 -8.43 1.32
C ASP A 114 -0.13 -9.65 1.22
N GLY A 115 1.19 -9.45 1.25
CA GLY A 115 2.23 -10.48 1.10
C GLY A 115 3.42 -10.20 2.03
N TRP A 116 4.23 -11.19 2.26
CA TRP A 116 5.31 -11.29 3.22
C TRP A 116 6.62 -10.63 2.76
N TYR A 117 6.57 -9.42 2.22
CA TYR A 117 7.78 -8.75 1.72
C TYR A 117 8.14 -7.57 2.62
N ASP A 118 9.32 -7.63 3.19
CA ASP A 118 9.95 -6.47 3.83
C ASP A 118 10.33 -5.49 2.72
N SER A 119 9.74 -4.31 2.76
CA SER A 119 9.96 -3.32 1.72
C SER A 119 9.60 -1.92 2.19
N ALA A 120 10.16 -0.93 1.52
CA ALA A 120 9.93 0.47 1.78
C ALA A 120 9.48 1.21 0.52
N ALA A 121 8.64 2.22 0.69
CA ALA A 121 8.24 3.12 -0.37
C ALA A 121 8.14 4.56 0.15
N PRO A 122 8.72 5.54 -0.53
CA PRO A 122 8.51 6.95 -0.19
C PRO A 122 7.07 7.35 -0.52
N VAL A 123 6.39 7.93 0.46
CA VAL A 123 4.97 8.28 0.41
C VAL A 123 4.73 9.70 0.88
N SER A 124 3.59 10.28 0.45
CA SER A 124 2.95 11.42 1.10
C SER A 124 1.62 10.96 1.70
N VAL A 125 1.44 11.19 2.99
CA VAL A 125 0.26 10.75 3.75
C VAL A 125 -0.30 11.89 4.59
N LEU A 126 -1.63 11.90 4.76
CA LEU A 126 -2.32 12.68 5.77
C LEU A 126 -2.71 11.79 6.94
N GLY A 127 -2.55 12.30 8.14
CA GLY A 127 -2.91 11.58 9.34
C GLY A 127 -2.73 12.41 10.60
N SER A 128 -2.86 11.75 11.73
CA SER A 128 -2.70 12.39 13.05
C SER A 128 -2.03 11.42 14.03
N ILE A 129 -1.40 11.98 15.06
CA ILE A 129 -0.98 11.19 16.22
C ILE A 129 -2.22 10.80 17.02
N SER A 130 -2.49 9.53 17.13
CA SER A 130 -3.63 8.96 17.84
C SER A 130 -3.37 7.53 18.26
N LYS A 131 -4.31 6.90 18.94
CA LYS A 131 -4.28 5.45 19.13
C LYS A 131 -4.48 4.74 17.80
N ILE A 132 -3.56 3.85 17.46
CA ILE A 132 -3.63 3.03 16.24
C ILE A 132 -4.88 2.14 16.32
N PRO A 133 -5.76 2.17 15.30
CA PRO A 133 -7.02 1.45 15.30
C PRO A 133 -6.85 -0.07 15.37
N GLU A 134 -7.89 -0.77 15.85
CA GLU A 134 -7.96 -2.23 15.81
C GLU A 134 -7.78 -2.78 14.39
N GLY A 135 -7.15 -3.93 14.28
CA GLY A 135 -6.81 -4.56 13.00
C GLY A 135 -5.44 -4.18 12.46
N ASN A 136 -4.72 -3.29 13.14
CA ASN A 136 -3.31 -3.00 12.88
C ASN A 136 -2.42 -3.72 13.92
N TYR A 137 -1.16 -3.99 13.60
CA TYR A 137 -0.23 -4.71 14.48
C TYR A 137 -0.07 -4.02 15.86
N TYR A 138 0.08 -2.69 15.86
CA TYR A 138 0.22 -1.87 17.09
C TYR A 138 -1.11 -1.31 17.59
N SER A 139 -2.18 -2.08 17.44
CA SER A 139 -3.52 -1.66 17.87
C SER A 139 -3.54 -1.21 19.34
N GLY A 140 -4.08 -0.02 19.58
CA GLY A 140 -4.18 0.58 20.90
C GLY A 140 -2.95 1.38 21.35
N GLU A 141 -1.79 1.22 20.71
CA GLU A 141 -0.61 2.05 20.97
C GLU A 141 -0.77 3.45 20.35
N GLU A 142 -0.07 4.44 20.91
CA GLU A 142 0.00 5.78 20.33
C GLU A 142 1.01 5.80 19.18
N GLY A 143 0.54 6.11 17.98
CA GLY A 143 1.33 6.21 16.79
C GLY A 143 0.72 7.14 15.76
N PHE A 144 1.19 7.08 14.51
CA PHE A 144 0.63 7.88 13.44
C PHE A 144 -0.48 7.11 12.71
N THR A 145 -1.71 7.57 12.85
CA THR A 145 -2.85 6.98 12.14
C THR A 145 -3.03 7.67 10.79
N ILE A 146 -2.78 6.93 9.72
CA ILE A 146 -2.94 7.40 8.33
C ILE A 146 -4.43 7.42 8.00
N SER A 147 -4.98 8.60 7.77
CA SER A 147 -6.35 8.81 7.30
C SER A 147 -6.44 8.86 5.78
N CYS A 148 -5.39 9.37 5.11
CA CYS A 148 -5.31 9.40 3.66
C CYS A 148 -3.89 9.11 3.15
N LEU A 149 -3.77 8.21 2.19
CA LEU A 149 -2.57 8.03 1.39
C LEU A 149 -2.70 8.87 0.12
N GLU A 150 -1.99 9.99 0.06
CA GLU A 150 -2.07 10.95 -1.05
C GLU A 150 -1.28 10.46 -2.27
N GLN A 151 -0.05 10.02 -2.05
CA GLN A 151 0.86 9.66 -3.14
C GLN A 151 1.90 8.64 -2.71
N VAL A 152 2.29 7.77 -3.63
CA VAL A 152 3.51 6.98 -3.60
C VAL A 152 4.47 7.58 -4.62
N LEU A 153 5.66 7.97 -4.17
CA LEU A 153 6.59 8.82 -4.92
C LEU A 153 7.49 8.06 -5.89
N ILE A 154 7.38 6.72 -5.91
CA ILE A 154 8.10 5.85 -6.85
C ILE A 154 7.13 4.97 -7.62
N GLU A 155 7.53 4.58 -8.83
CA GLU A 155 6.78 3.62 -9.63
C GLU A 155 7.24 2.18 -9.31
N PRO A 156 6.29 1.24 -9.17
CA PRO A 156 6.65 -0.17 -9.01
C PRO A 156 7.30 -0.69 -10.30
N ASP A 157 8.37 -1.45 -10.14
CA ASP A 157 9.04 -2.10 -11.26
C ASP A 157 8.25 -3.30 -11.81
N SER A 158 8.66 -3.79 -12.99
CA SER A 158 7.99 -4.92 -13.65
C SER A 158 8.04 -6.22 -12.85
N SER A 159 9.03 -6.41 -11.98
CA SER A 159 9.17 -7.59 -11.13
C SER A 159 8.20 -7.54 -9.96
N GLN A 160 8.03 -6.37 -9.35
CA GLN A 160 7.07 -6.10 -8.28
C GLN A 160 5.63 -6.30 -8.78
N ARG A 161 5.29 -5.76 -9.95
CA ARG A 161 3.97 -5.94 -10.59
C ARG A 161 3.66 -7.41 -10.85
N ARG A 162 4.62 -8.17 -11.39
CA ARG A 162 4.46 -9.63 -11.65
C ARG A 162 4.30 -10.44 -10.36
N ARG A 163 5.09 -10.13 -9.31
CA ARG A 163 4.95 -10.81 -8.01
C ARG A 163 3.58 -10.58 -7.41
N PHE A 164 3.11 -9.34 -7.42
CA PHE A 164 1.80 -8.98 -6.90
C PHE A 164 0.65 -9.66 -7.66
N ALA A 165 0.69 -9.65 -9.00
CA ALA A 165 -0.31 -10.31 -9.83
C ALA A 165 -0.36 -11.82 -9.56
N ARG A 166 0.79 -12.50 -9.41
CA ARG A 166 0.85 -13.91 -9.02
C ARG A 166 0.24 -14.16 -7.66
N ALA A 167 0.60 -13.38 -6.64
CA ALA A 167 0.08 -13.54 -5.29
C ALA A 167 -1.46 -13.43 -5.25
N ARG A 168 -2.04 -12.50 -6.02
CA ARG A 168 -3.50 -12.37 -6.13
C ARG A 168 -4.17 -13.56 -6.78
N LEU A 169 -3.58 -14.11 -7.85
CA LEU A 169 -4.12 -15.29 -8.51
C LEU A 169 -4.18 -16.50 -7.56
N PHE A 170 -3.12 -16.72 -6.78
CA PHE A 170 -3.10 -17.81 -5.80
C PHE A 170 -4.13 -17.62 -4.69
N ARG A 171 -4.37 -16.39 -4.23
CA ARG A 171 -5.42 -16.12 -3.22
C ARG A 171 -6.85 -16.26 -3.75
N GLY A 172 -7.07 -16.03 -5.04
CA GLY A 172 -8.37 -16.22 -5.67
C GLY A 172 -8.69 -17.70 -5.98
N LEU A 173 -7.74 -18.61 -5.77
CA LEU A 173 -7.88 -20.05 -5.99
C LEU A 173 -8.06 -20.85 -4.69
N LEU A 174 -7.88 -20.23 -3.52
CA LEU A 174 -8.12 -20.79 -2.18
C LEU A 174 -9.43 -20.24 -1.60
#